data_0c01baec836d15ec2809fc5bb9515ef7
#
_entry.id   0c01baec836d15ec2809fc5bb9515ef7
#
_cell.length_a   1.000
_cell.length_b   1.000
_cell.length_c   1.000
_cell.angle_alpha   90.00
_cell.angle_beta   90.00
_cell.angle_gamma   90.00
#
_symmetry.space_group_name_H-M   'P 1'
#
loop_
_entity.id
_entity.type
_entity.pdbx_description
1 polymer ?
#
loop_
_entity_poly.entity_id
_entity_poly.type
_entity_poly.pdbx_seq_one_letter_code
_entity_poly.pdbx_strand_id
1 'polypeptide(L)'
;DTWNMDPVLLEEAIQDRIEKTGKTPKAIVTVALYGMPYKVDEIMVVADRYGIPIIEDAAEGFGSRYDGRMLGTFGKYGVLSFNGNKMITTSGGGALICPDGEAKQEIMFYATQAREAYPYYQHERIGYNYRMSNICAGIGRGQMTVADAHVAHHKHTCDLYRELLKDVKGITLHENPSGRFDSNYWLNTIVLDPLLRVKGQKNAYQATVQGAVGGAGGVTHVAVNAHTDCEPNANVEAMRVGLDAMGIESRPLWKPMHKQPVYKDCPAYVNGVSESLFKVGLCLPSGPYVTDRDIEYIVGGIRGLIER
;
A
#
# COMPACT_ATOMS: atom_id res chain seq x y z
N ASP A 1 1.83 -5.51 -14.28
CA ASP A 1 1.82 -6.83 -13.61
C ASP A 1 1.77 -6.66 -12.09
N THR A 2 2.79 -6.01 -11.49
CA THR A 2 2.90 -5.83 -10.03
C THR A 2 2.12 -4.63 -9.48
N TRP A 3 1.67 -3.72 -10.31
CA TRP A 3 1.11 -2.41 -9.98
C TRP A 3 2.07 -1.46 -9.25
N ASN A 4 3.32 -1.83 -9.15
CA ASN A 4 4.40 -1.04 -8.55
C ASN A 4 5.19 -0.24 -9.62
N MET A 5 6.26 0.41 -9.18
CA MET A 5 7.14 1.23 -10.02
C MET A 5 7.59 0.47 -11.27
N ASP A 6 7.44 1.11 -12.43
CA ASP A 6 7.90 0.60 -13.71
C ASP A 6 9.40 0.90 -13.88
N PRO A 7 10.26 -0.12 -14.11
CA PRO A 7 11.69 0.08 -14.27
C PRO A 7 12.10 0.94 -15.47
N VAL A 8 11.32 0.88 -16.57
CA VAL A 8 11.59 1.69 -17.76
C VAL A 8 11.30 3.16 -17.47
N LEU A 9 10.14 3.47 -16.89
CA LEU A 9 9.79 4.83 -16.49
C LEU A 9 10.70 5.37 -15.40
N LEU A 10 11.22 4.51 -14.51
CA LEU A 10 12.23 4.91 -13.54
C LEU A 10 13.51 5.39 -14.24
N GLU A 11 13.99 4.66 -15.22
CA GLU A 11 15.21 5.05 -15.96
C GLU A 11 15.00 6.35 -16.73
N GLU A 12 13.85 6.48 -17.42
CA GLU A 12 13.46 7.73 -18.08
C GLU A 12 13.42 8.92 -17.10
N ALA A 13 12.85 8.72 -15.92
CA ALA A 13 12.79 9.74 -14.88
C ALA A 13 14.18 10.18 -14.42
N ILE A 14 15.09 9.24 -14.21
CA ILE A 14 16.47 9.54 -13.78
C ILE A 14 17.18 10.36 -14.87
N GLN A 15 17.10 9.93 -16.14
CA GLN A 15 17.74 10.61 -17.27
C GLN A 15 17.22 12.03 -17.43
N ASP A 16 15.90 12.21 -17.43
CA ASP A 16 15.26 13.53 -17.53
C ASP A 16 15.67 14.45 -16.36
N ARG A 17 15.75 13.91 -15.13
CA ARG A 17 16.18 14.73 -13.98
C ARG A 17 17.64 15.14 -14.08
N ILE A 18 18.51 14.26 -14.52
CA ILE A 18 19.93 14.59 -14.75
C ILE A 18 20.05 15.66 -15.83
N GLU A 19 19.35 15.50 -16.96
CA GLU A 19 19.38 16.48 -18.06
C GLU A 19 18.88 17.86 -17.62
N LYS A 20 17.74 17.91 -16.93
CA LYS A 20 17.10 19.20 -16.54
C LYS A 20 17.75 19.89 -15.34
N THR A 21 18.37 19.12 -14.44
CA THR A 21 18.88 19.68 -13.17
C THR A 21 20.38 19.63 -13.04
N GLY A 22 21.08 18.89 -13.90
CA GLY A 22 22.52 18.59 -13.77
C GLY A 22 22.86 17.72 -12.56
N LYS A 23 21.88 17.08 -11.91
CA LYS A 23 22.07 16.32 -10.67
C LYS A 23 21.38 14.96 -10.74
N THR A 24 22.09 13.94 -10.31
CA THR A 24 21.53 12.62 -10.08
C THR A 24 20.57 12.64 -8.88
N PRO A 25 19.39 12.00 -8.94
CA PRO A 25 18.52 11.80 -7.79
C PRO A 25 19.27 11.17 -6.60
N LYS A 26 18.95 11.58 -5.38
CA LYS A 26 19.68 11.11 -4.18
C LYS A 26 19.27 9.73 -3.72
N ALA A 27 18.06 9.32 -4.06
CA ALA A 27 17.52 8.00 -3.70
C ALA A 27 16.36 7.63 -4.64
N ILE A 28 16.15 6.33 -4.78
CA ILE A 28 14.93 5.73 -5.34
C ILE A 28 14.12 5.20 -4.16
N VAL A 29 12.83 5.54 -4.09
CA VAL A 29 11.91 4.98 -3.09
C VAL A 29 10.94 4.04 -3.79
N THR A 30 11.12 2.74 -3.59
CA THR A 30 10.19 1.72 -4.12
C THR A 30 9.10 1.45 -3.10
N VAL A 31 7.89 1.11 -3.56
CA VAL A 31 6.76 0.76 -2.69
C VAL A 31 6.34 -0.67 -2.98
N ALA A 32 5.96 -1.42 -1.95
CA ALA A 32 5.33 -2.74 -2.06
C ALA A 32 3.81 -2.60 -1.94
N LEU A 33 3.17 -2.04 -2.97
CA LEU A 33 1.76 -1.67 -2.95
C LEU A 33 0.86 -2.91 -2.70
N TYR A 34 -0.04 -2.81 -1.72
CA TYR A 34 -0.93 -3.89 -1.25
C TYR A 34 -0.21 -5.16 -0.78
N GLY A 35 1.10 -5.09 -0.55
CA GLY A 35 1.94 -6.22 -0.19
C GLY A 35 2.59 -6.92 -1.38
N MET A 36 2.31 -6.50 -2.61
CA MET A 36 2.91 -7.07 -3.82
C MET A 36 4.37 -6.64 -3.97
N PRO A 37 5.32 -7.57 -4.14
CA PRO A 37 6.70 -7.21 -4.46
C PRO A 37 6.79 -6.42 -5.77
N TYR A 38 7.69 -5.43 -5.79
CA TYR A 38 8.05 -4.74 -7.03
C TYR A 38 9.03 -5.58 -7.87
N LYS A 39 9.33 -5.18 -9.09
CA LYS A 39 10.31 -5.85 -9.98
C LYS A 39 11.73 -5.60 -9.49
N VAL A 40 12.12 -6.33 -8.46
CA VAL A 40 13.35 -6.07 -7.68
C VAL A 40 14.59 -6.05 -8.56
N ASP A 41 14.83 -7.11 -9.37
CA ASP A 41 16.04 -7.22 -10.18
C ASP A 41 16.16 -6.07 -11.18
N GLU A 42 15.07 -5.76 -11.87
CA GLU A 42 15.05 -4.71 -12.89
C GLU A 42 15.30 -3.33 -12.27
N ILE A 43 14.68 -3.03 -11.14
CA ILE A 43 14.90 -1.78 -10.39
C ILE A 43 16.32 -1.70 -9.85
N MET A 44 16.87 -2.80 -9.30
CA MET A 44 18.25 -2.86 -8.81
C MET A 44 19.26 -2.58 -9.93
N VAL A 45 19.06 -3.18 -11.12
CA VAL A 45 19.92 -2.92 -12.28
C VAL A 45 19.95 -1.45 -12.67
N VAL A 46 18.78 -0.79 -12.66
CA VAL A 46 18.71 0.68 -12.92
C VAL A 46 19.42 1.45 -11.81
N ALA A 47 19.15 1.15 -10.55
CA ALA A 47 19.75 1.82 -9.40
C ALA A 47 21.28 1.73 -9.42
N ASP A 48 21.82 0.54 -9.66
CA ASP A 48 23.27 0.29 -9.73
C ASP A 48 23.94 1.04 -10.88
N ARG A 49 23.28 1.09 -12.06
CA ARG A 49 23.78 1.81 -13.24
C ARG A 49 24.03 3.30 -12.95
N TYR A 50 23.19 3.92 -12.16
CA TYR A 50 23.30 5.34 -11.82
C TYR A 50 23.92 5.60 -10.43
N GLY A 51 24.26 4.56 -9.68
CA GLY A 51 24.82 4.66 -8.33
C GLY A 51 23.85 5.28 -7.32
N ILE A 52 22.55 5.04 -7.49
CA ILE A 52 21.50 5.62 -6.65
C ILE A 52 21.04 4.60 -5.61
N PRO A 53 21.11 4.91 -4.30
CA PRO A 53 20.63 4.00 -3.27
C PRO A 53 19.10 3.84 -3.32
N ILE A 54 18.64 2.62 -3.04
CA ILE A 54 17.22 2.31 -2.88
C ILE A 54 16.83 2.37 -1.40
N ILE A 55 15.68 2.98 -1.14
CA ILE A 55 14.93 2.90 0.11
C ILE A 55 13.65 2.12 -0.19
N GLU A 56 13.48 0.97 0.43
CA GLU A 56 12.27 0.19 0.26
C GLU A 56 11.18 0.66 1.23
N ASP A 57 10.09 1.18 0.71
CA ASP A 57 8.85 1.33 1.47
C ASP A 57 8.12 -0.03 1.47
N ALA A 58 8.48 -0.86 2.44
CA ALA A 58 7.83 -2.14 2.71
C ALA A 58 6.76 -2.04 3.80
N ALA A 59 6.15 -0.85 3.96
CA ALA A 59 5.10 -0.61 4.95
C ALA A 59 3.87 -1.52 4.76
N GLU A 60 3.64 -2.02 3.56
CA GLU A 60 2.60 -3.00 3.21
C GLU A 60 3.19 -4.38 2.88
N GLY A 61 4.51 -4.45 2.70
CA GLY A 61 5.25 -5.65 2.28
C GLY A 61 5.80 -6.52 3.41
N PHE A 62 5.39 -6.30 4.67
CA PHE A 62 5.86 -7.12 5.78
C PHE A 62 5.55 -8.60 5.57
N GLY A 63 6.59 -9.44 5.49
CA GLY A 63 6.46 -10.88 5.24
C GLY A 63 6.35 -11.28 3.76
N SER A 64 6.18 -10.33 2.82
CA SER A 64 6.27 -10.60 1.39
C SER A 64 7.71 -10.92 0.98
N ARG A 65 7.84 -11.70 -0.09
CA ARG A 65 9.15 -12.15 -0.58
C ARG A 65 9.26 -12.00 -2.10
N TYR A 66 10.49 -11.77 -2.54
CA TYR A 66 10.89 -11.89 -3.93
C TYR A 66 12.06 -12.88 -4.01
N ASP A 67 11.94 -13.91 -4.83
CA ASP A 67 12.89 -15.05 -4.89
C ASP A 67 13.26 -15.59 -3.49
N GLY A 68 12.27 -15.71 -2.61
CA GLY A 68 12.43 -16.22 -1.25
C GLY A 68 13.04 -15.24 -0.25
N ARG A 69 13.56 -14.08 -0.67
CA ARG A 69 14.10 -13.03 0.20
C ARG A 69 13.04 -12.01 0.57
N MET A 70 12.99 -11.61 1.84
CA MET A 70 11.98 -10.67 2.36
C MET A 70 12.15 -9.27 1.79
N LEU A 71 11.03 -8.62 1.47
CA LEU A 71 11.01 -7.19 1.15
C LEU A 71 11.47 -6.35 2.35
N GLY A 72 12.00 -5.17 2.05
CA GLY A 72 12.67 -4.31 3.04
C GLY A 72 14.14 -4.66 3.26
N THR A 73 14.66 -5.69 2.58
CA THR A 73 16.06 -6.13 2.74
C THR A 73 16.90 -6.01 1.47
N PHE A 74 16.34 -5.59 0.36
CA PHE A 74 17.05 -5.43 -0.92
C PHE A 74 17.75 -4.08 -1.05
N GLY A 75 17.10 -3.00 -0.61
CA GLY A 75 17.63 -1.65 -0.66
C GLY A 75 18.65 -1.35 0.44
N LYS A 76 19.20 -0.15 0.39
CA LYS A 76 20.09 0.35 1.45
C LYS A 76 19.36 0.50 2.79
N TYR A 77 18.09 0.88 2.74
CA TYR A 77 17.19 0.96 3.89
C TYR A 77 15.85 0.30 3.55
N GLY A 78 15.20 -0.29 4.54
CA GLY A 78 13.85 -0.82 4.43
C GLY A 78 12.95 -0.27 5.53
N VAL A 79 11.78 0.22 5.14
CA VAL A 79 10.80 0.82 6.06
C VAL A 79 9.66 -0.17 6.28
N LEU A 80 9.38 -0.49 7.54
CA LEU A 80 8.23 -1.30 7.95
C LEU A 80 7.26 -0.44 8.75
N SER A 81 5.96 -0.66 8.56
CA SER A 81 4.90 0.03 9.30
C SER A 81 4.18 -0.92 10.24
N PHE A 82 3.93 -0.45 11.45
CA PHE A 82 3.12 -1.13 12.46
C PHE A 82 1.91 -0.29 12.86
N ASN A 83 1.38 0.49 11.91
CA ASN A 83 0.13 1.23 12.09
C ASN A 83 -1.03 0.27 12.36
N GLY A 84 -2.17 0.80 12.85
CA GLY A 84 -3.32 0.01 13.30
C GLY A 84 -3.89 -0.99 12.29
N ASN A 85 -3.75 -0.72 11.01
CA ASN A 85 -4.30 -1.52 9.91
C ASN A 85 -3.26 -2.40 9.19
N LYS A 86 -2.01 -2.48 9.68
CA LYS A 86 -0.96 -3.25 9.01
C LYS A 86 -0.99 -4.73 9.40
N MET A 87 -0.17 -5.55 8.74
CA MET A 87 -0.08 -7.01 8.95
C MET A 87 0.10 -7.39 10.42
N ILE A 88 0.92 -6.63 11.13
CA ILE A 88 1.01 -6.59 12.60
C ILE A 88 0.96 -5.13 13.04
N THR A 89 0.48 -4.88 14.26
CA THR A 89 0.28 -3.51 14.73
C THR A 89 0.88 -3.26 16.10
N THR A 90 1.36 -2.04 16.31
CA THR A 90 1.71 -1.49 17.61
C THR A 90 0.84 -0.27 17.95
N SER A 91 -0.35 -0.16 17.35
CA SER A 91 -1.22 1.02 17.31
C SER A 91 -0.64 2.16 16.46
N GLY A 92 0.62 2.44 16.59
CA GLY A 92 1.41 3.36 15.76
C GLY A 92 2.89 3.01 15.87
N GLY A 93 3.67 3.46 14.89
CA GLY A 93 5.10 3.21 14.83
C GLY A 93 5.50 2.36 13.62
N GLY A 94 6.74 1.95 13.59
CA GLY A 94 7.34 1.20 12.51
C GLY A 94 8.76 0.78 12.87
N ALA A 95 9.45 0.19 11.92
CA ALA A 95 10.86 -0.13 12.04
C ALA A 95 11.62 0.28 10.78
N LEU A 96 12.88 0.64 10.94
CA LEU A 96 13.81 0.90 9.85
C LEU A 96 14.90 -0.17 9.86
N ILE A 97 15.03 -0.89 8.76
CA ILE A 97 16.13 -1.82 8.51
C ILE A 97 17.29 -0.99 8.00
N CYS A 98 18.41 -1.05 8.71
CA CYS A 98 19.61 -0.27 8.43
C CYS A 98 20.72 -1.17 7.88
N PRO A 99 21.64 -0.64 7.02
CA PRO A 99 22.73 -1.42 6.47
C PRO A 99 23.75 -1.87 7.52
N ASP A 100 23.96 -1.07 8.56
CA ASP A 100 24.99 -1.30 9.58
C ASP A 100 24.67 -0.61 10.91
N GLY A 101 25.56 -0.80 11.88
CA GLY A 101 25.44 -0.23 13.23
C GLY A 101 25.66 1.27 13.29
N GLU A 102 26.49 1.84 12.40
CA GLU A 102 26.77 3.26 12.34
C GLU A 102 25.56 4.05 11.86
N ALA A 103 24.96 3.61 10.73
CA ALA A 103 23.71 4.17 10.23
C ALA A 103 22.59 4.08 11.28
N LYS A 104 22.48 2.95 11.99
CA LYS A 104 21.52 2.79 13.09
C LYS A 104 21.77 3.83 14.19
N GLN A 105 23.01 4.03 14.63
CA GLN A 105 23.33 4.98 15.69
C GLN A 105 22.97 6.42 15.29
N GLU A 106 23.31 6.83 14.06
CA GLU A 106 22.98 8.15 13.55
C GLU A 106 21.46 8.37 13.47
N ILE A 107 20.73 7.41 12.94
CA ILE A 107 19.24 7.47 12.84
C ILE A 107 18.63 7.52 14.23
N MET A 108 19.12 6.70 15.17
CA MET A 108 18.64 6.73 16.56
C MET A 108 18.92 8.05 17.25
N PHE A 109 20.07 8.67 16.98
CA PHE A 109 20.38 10.00 17.49
C PHE A 109 19.34 11.03 17.04
N TYR A 110 19.02 11.10 15.73
CA TYR A 110 17.98 11.99 15.23
C TYR A 110 16.57 11.62 15.71
N ALA A 111 16.24 10.34 15.79
CA ALA A 111 14.93 9.86 16.24
C ALA A 111 14.69 10.09 17.75
N THR A 112 15.77 10.37 18.50
CA THR A 112 15.73 10.68 19.93
C THR A 112 16.16 12.13 20.21
N GLN A 113 15.64 13.05 19.40
CA GLN A 113 15.76 14.52 19.54
C GLN A 113 17.13 15.09 19.22
N ALA A 114 18.07 14.34 18.62
CA ALA A 114 19.47 14.75 18.43
C ALA A 114 20.09 15.31 19.73
N ARG A 115 19.82 14.64 20.83
CA ARG A 115 20.30 15.05 22.15
C ARG A 115 21.75 14.65 22.32
N GLU A 116 22.61 15.64 22.66
CA GLU A 116 24.01 15.43 22.97
C GLU A 116 24.21 14.74 24.34
N ALA A 117 25.34 14.07 24.50
CA ALA A 117 25.64 13.25 25.70
C ALA A 117 26.14 14.11 26.88
N TYR A 118 25.33 15.10 27.30
CA TYR A 118 25.58 15.90 28.49
C TYR A 118 24.62 15.55 29.64
N PRO A 119 24.92 15.85 30.88
CA PRO A 119 24.00 15.65 32.01
C PRO A 119 22.79 16.57 31.97
N TYR A 120 22.80 17.56 31.12
CA TYR A 120 21.70 18.48 30.81
C TYR A 120 21.29 18.36 29.34
N TYR A 121 20.15 18.91 28.94
CA TYR A 121 19.68 18.89 27.55
C TYR A 121 20.47 19.92 26.72
N GLN A 122 21.20 19.43 25.74
CA GLN A 122 21.88 20.24 24.73
C GLN A 122 21.66 19.61 23.37
N HIS A 123 21.42 20.46 22.37
CA HIS A 123 21.15 20.06 21.00
C HIS A 123 21.99 20.95 20.06
N GLU A 124 22.90 20.34 19.32
CA GLU A 124 23.69 21.02 18.28
C GLU A 124 23.03 20.86 16.90
N ARG A 125 22.12 19.90 16.77
CA ARG A 125 21.37 19.60 15.55
C ARG A 125 19.88 19.45 15.89
N ILE A 126 19.03 19.69 14.87
CA ILE A 126 17.58 19.47 14.99
C ILE A 126 17.31 17.97 14.89
N GLY A 127 16.60 17.42 15.84
CA GLY A 127 16.13 16.04 15.85
C GLY A 127 14.62 15.93 16.03
N TYR A 128 14.14 14.70 16.12
CA TYR A 128 12.73 14.36 16.15
C TYR A 128 12.43 13.41 17.31
N ASN A 129 11.20 13.39 17.77
CA ASN A 129 10.73 12.41 18.75
C ASN A 129 9.99 11.27 18.04
N TYR A 130 10.75 10.42 17.35
CA TYR A 130 10.22 9.34 16.51
C TYR A 130 10.45 7.94 17.09
N ARG A 131 11.14 7.83 18.22
CA ARG A 131 11.36 6.53 18.83
C ARG A 131 10.05 5.95 19.36
N MET A 132 9.79 4.69 19.01
CA MET A 132 8.64 3.93 19.51
C MET A 132 8.69 3.85 21.06
N SER A 133 7.55 4.06 21.71
CA SER A 133 7.42 3.90 23.17
C SER A 133 7.57 2.44 23.60
N ASN A 134 7.92 2.22 24.86
CA ASN A 134 8.02 0.87 25.43
C ASN A 134 6.68 0.12 25.40
N ILE A 135 5.56 0.81 25.54
CA ILE A 135 4.22 0.22 25.43
C ILE A 135 3.99 -0.33 24.03
N CYS A 136 4.20 0.51 23.01
CA CYS A 136 4.07 0.09 21.61
C CYS A 136 5.05 -1.05 21.27
N ALA A 137 6.29 -0.96 21.74
CA ALA A 137 7.29 -2.02 21.54
C ALA A 137 6.89 -3.34 22.22
N GLY A 138 6.27 -3.28 23.41
CA GLY A 138 5.72 -4.44 24.09
C GLY A 138 4.59 -5.11 23.31
N ILE A 139 3.66 -4.33 22.76
CA ILE A 139 2.61 -4.81 21.84
C ILE A 139 3.25 -5.48 20.62
N GLY A 140 4.24 -4.82 20.00
CA GLY A 140 4.94 -5.36 18.83
C GLY A 140 5.60 -6.72 19.10
N ARG A 141 6.22 -6.92 20.27
CA ARG A 141 6.76 -8.22 20.66
C ARG A 141 5.69 -9.31 20.72
N GLY A 142 4.51 -8.98 21.25
CA GLY A 142 3.36 -9.91 21.25
C GLY A 142 2.88 -10.19 19.83
N GLN A 143 2.74 -9.15 19.00
CA GLN A 143 2.30 -9.30 17.61
C GLN A 143 3.28 -10.12 16.75
N MET A 144 4.58 -10.02 16.99
CA MET A 144 5.58 -10.84 16.29
C MET A 144 5.39 -12.34 16.52
N THR A 145 4.80 -12.77 17.62
CA THR A 145 4.55 -14.20 17.89
C THR A 145 3.47 -14.80 16.99
N VAL A 146 2.63 -13.97 16.37
CA VAL A 146 1.55 -14.38 15.46
C VAL A 146 1.76 -13.91 14.03
N ALA A 147 2.89 -13.27 13.74
CA ALA A 147 3.16 -12.65 12.44
C ALA A 147 3.07 -13.65 11.27
N ASP A 148 3.70 -14.82 11.41
CA ASP A 148 3.66 -15.86 10.36
C ASP A 148 2.24 -16.41 10.15
N ALA A 149 1.47 -16.56 11.23
CA ALA A 149 0.08 -16.99 11.15
C ALA A 149 -0.79 -15.94 10.44
N HIS A 150 -0.57 -14.64 10.69
CA HIS A 150 -1.27 -13.57 9.99
C HIS A 150 -0.94 -13.58 8.49
N VAL A 151 0.33 -13.68 8.11
CA VAL A 151 0.73 -13.78 6.69
C VAL A 151 0.09 -15.01 6.03
N ALA A 152 0.13 -16.16 6.69
CA ALA A 152 -0.51 -17.38 6.16
C ALA A 152 -2.03 -17.21 6.00
N HIS A 153 -2.68 -16.56 6.96
CA HIS A 153 -4.12 -16.27 6.89
C HIS A 153 -4.47 -15.35 5.71
N HIS A 154 -3.70 -14.28 5.49
CA HIS A 154 -3.94 -13.39 4.34
C HIS A 154 -3.76 -14.10 2.99
N LYS A 155 -2.77 -15.00 2.89
CA LYS A 155 -2.60 -15.85 1.69
C LYS A 155 -3.78 -16.80 1.50
N HIS A 156 -4.23 -17.47 2.57
CA HIS A 156 -5.44 -18.30 2.55
C HIS A 156 -6.68 -17.52 2.11
N THR A 157 -6.86 -16.31 2.64
CA THR A 157 -7.94 -15.40 2.24
C THR A 157 -7.90 -15.09 0.74
N CYS A 158 -6.71 -14.84 0.18
CA CYS A 158 -6.54 -14.64 -1.26
C CYS A 158 -6.91 -15.88 -2.06
N ASP A 159 -6.45 -17.07 -1.62
CA ASP A 159 -6.76 -18.33 -2.27
C ASP A 159 -8.28 -18.59 -2.29
N LEU A 160 -8.97 -18.27 -1.21
CA LEU A 160 -10.42 -18.42 -1.12
C LEU A 160 -11.16 -17.41 -2.02
N TYR A 161 -10.73 -16.15 -2.06
CA TYR A 161 -11.25 -15.17 -3.03
C TYR A 161 -11.05 -15.65 -4.46
N ARG A 162 -9.86 -16.17 -4.80
CA ARG A 162 -9.57 -16.73 -6.13
C ARG A 162 -10.54 -17.83 -6.51
N GLU A 163 -10.73 -18.80 -5.61
CA GLU A 163 -11.63 -19.92 -5.86
C GLU A 163 -13.08 -19.47 -6.02
N LEU A 164 -13.54 -18.58 -5.17
CA LEU A 164 -14.93 -18.11 -5.18
C LEU A 164 -15.22 -17.09 -6.30
N LEU A 165 -14.22 -16.36 -6.80
CA LEU A 165 -14.41 -15.36 -7.85
C LEU A 165 -14.12 -15.91 -9.26
N LYS A 166 -13.53 -17.09 -9.42
CA LYS A 166 -13.10 -17.66 -10.72
C LYS A 166 -14.17 -17.66 -11.80
N ASP A 167 -15.44 -17.87 -11.42
CA ASP A 167 -16.59 -17.94 -12.33
C ASP A 167 -17.35 -16.61 -12.44
N VAL A 168 -16.89 -15.55 -11.77
CA VAL A 168 -17.55 -14.25 -11.78
C VAL A 168 -17.00 -13.43 -12.96
N LYS A 169 -17.72 -13.44 -14.07
CA LYS A 169 -17.32 -12.70 -15.27
C LYS A 169 -17.24 -11.20 -14.98
N GLY A 170 -16.18 -10.56 -15.47
CA GLY A 170 -15.97 -9.13 -15.33
C GLY A 170 -15.29 -8.73 -14.01
N ILE A 171 -14.83 -9.69 -13.21
CA ILE A 171 -14.00 -9.44 -12.03
C ILE A 171 -12.67 -10.20 -12.17
N THR A 172 -11.58 -9.51 -11.91
CA THR A 172 -10.23 -10.10 -11.90
C THR A 172 -9.56 -9.81 -10.57
N LEU A 173 -9.07 -10.84 -9.89
CA LEU A 173 -8.27 -10.71 -8.67
C LEU A 173 -6.82 -10.35 -9.05
N HIS A 174 -6.19 -9.45 -8.29
CA HIS A 174 -4.78 -9.15 -8.44
C HIS A 174 -3.93 -10.24 -7.75
N GLU A 175 -3.03 -10.85 -8.50
CA GLU A 175 -2.27 -12.01 -8.06
C GLU A 175 -0.77 -11.86 -8.36
N ASN A 176 0.03 -12.74 -7.76
CA ASN A 176 1.46 -12.82 -8.06
C ASN A 176 1.70 -13.05 -9.56
N PRO A 177 2.53 -12.23 -10.23
CA PRO A 177 2.80 -12.37 -11.67
C PRO A 177 3.53 -13.66 -12.04
N SER A 178 4.30 -14.23 -11.10
CA SER A 178 5.04 -15.49 -11.28
C SER A 178 5.43 -16.07 -9.92
N GLY A 179 5.99 -17.28 -9.90
CA GLY A 179 6.49 -17.93 -8.68
C GLY A 179 7.68 -17.23 -7.99
N ARG A 180 8.26 -16.19 -8.60
CA ARG A 180 9.29 -15.35 -7.98
C ARG A 180 8.70 -14.36 -6.96
N PHE A 181 7.46 -13.97 -7.17
CA PHE A 181 6.72 -13.03 -6.33
C PHE A 181 5.91 -13.80 -5.30
N ASP A 182 6.02 -13.43 -4.04
CA ASP A 182 5.28 -14.03 -2.93
C ASP A 182 4.71 -12.91 -2.07
N SER A 183 3.56 -12.39 -2.49
CA SER A 183 2.82 -11.35 -1.78
C SER A 183 2.28 -11.87 -0.45
N ASN A 184 2.29 -11.02 0.57
CA ASN A 184 1.57 -11.27 1.81
C ASN A 184 0.06 -11.03 1.67
N TYR A 185 -0.39 -10.45 0.54
CA TYR A 185 -1.79 -10.04 0.30
C TYR A 185 -2.37 -9.22 1.46
N TRP A 186 -1.59 -8.22 1.94
CA TRP A 186 -2.07 -7.31 2.97
C TRP A 186 -3.48 -6.78 2.67
N LEU A 187 -3.76 -6.45 1.40
CA LEU A 187 -5.10 -6.26 0.88
C LEU A 187 -5.32 -7.13 -0.35
N ASN A 188 -6.46 -7.82 -0.39
CA ASN A 188 -6.95 -8.45 -1.60
C ASN A 188 -7.63 -7.40 -2.47
N THR A 189 -7.22 -7.29 -3.71
CA THR A 189 -7.72 -6.27 -4.64
C THR A 189 -8.29 -6.90 -5.88
N ILE A 190 -9.40 -6.34 -6.35
CA ILE A 190 -10.06 -6.76 -7.59
C ILE A 190 -10.14 -5.61 -8.58
N VAL A 191 -10.21 -5.97 -9.85
CA VAL A 191 -10.49 -5.07 -10.96
C VAL A 191 -11.84 -5.45 -11.56
N LEU A 192 -12.71 -4.46 -11.75
CA LEU A 192 -14.00 -4.60 -12.42
C LEU A 192 -13.83 -4.25 -13.90
N ASP A 193 -14.28 -5.14 -14.79
CA ASP A 193 -14.35 -4.83 -16.22
C ASP A 193 -15.18 -3.55 -16.42
N PRO A 194 -14.69 -2.57 -17.21
CA PRO A 194 -15.43 -1.34 -17.49
C PRO A 194 -16.84 -1.56 -18.07
N LEU A 195 -17.06 -2.68 -18.73
CA LEU A 195 -18.35 -3.06 -19.30
C LEU A 195 -19.28 -3.79 -18.30
N LEU A 196 -18.77 -4.13 -17.11
CA LEU A 196 -19.60 -4.73 -16.06
C LEU A 196 -20.70 -3.75 -15.67
N ARG A 197 -21.89 -4.28 -15.41
CA ARG A 197 -23.00 -3.48 -14.90
C ARG A 197 -23.27 -3.85 -13.45
N VAL A 198 -23.22 -2.84 -12.59
CA VAL A 198 -23.47 -2.99 -11.16
C VAL A 198 -24.77 -2.30 -10.79
N LYS A 199 -25.60 -2.95 -10.00
CA LYS A 199 -26.86 -2.41 -9.49
C LYS A 199 -26.63 -1.07 -8.76
N GLY A 200 -27.43 -0.08 -9.08
CA GLY A 200 -27.29 1.26 -8.49
C GLY A 200 -26.29 2.18 -9.23
N GLN A 201 -25.64 1.71 -10.27
CA GLN A 201 -24.66 2.48 -11.05
C GLN A 201 -25.14 3.87 -11.48
N LYS A 202 -26.42 4.01 -11.86
CA LYS A 202 -26.98 5.30 -12.31
C LYS A 202 -26.96 6.39 -11.23
N ASN A 203 -26.96 6.00 -9.96
CA ASN A 203 -27.05 6.88 -8.81
C ASN A 203 -25.82 6.79 -7.90
N ALA A 204 -24.75 6.15 -8.35
CA ALA A 204 -23.58 5.84 -7.55
C ALA A 204 -22.97 7.08 -6.85
N TYR A 205 -22.87 8.19 -7.56
CA TYR A 205 -22.32 9.45 -7.03
C TYR A 205 -23.33 10.34 -6.32
N GLN A 206 -24.60 9.93 -6.23
CA GLN A 206 -25.64 10.67 -5.48
C GLN A 206 -25.67 10.27 -4.01
N ALA A 207 -25.08 9.12 -3.67
CA ALA A 207 -24.97 8.67 -2.30
C ALA A 207 -23.96 9.51 -1.54
N THR A 208 -24.38 10.12 -0.44
CA THR A 208 -23.48 10.84 0.48
C THR A 208 -22.52 9.82 1.08
N VAL A 209 -21.23 9.94 0.80
CA VAL A 209 -20.20 9.13 1.45
C VAL A 209 -20.11 9.59 2.90
N GLN A 210 -20.80 8.91 3.82
CA GLN A 210 -20.59 9.09 5.23
C GLN A 210 -19.26 8.44 5.62
N GLY A 211 -18.31 9.30 6.00
CA GLY A 211 -17.20 8.95 6.83
C GLY A 211 -16.21 7.93 6.29
N ALA A 212 -15.28 8.35 5.44
CA ALA A 212 -14.01 7.65 5.42
C ALA A 212 -13.35 7.83 6.77
N VAL A 213 -13.45 6.87 7.65
CA VAL A 213 -12.68 6.84 8.89
C VAL A 213 -11.23 6.60 8.48
N GLY A 214 -10.47 7.67 8.37
CA GLY A 214 -9.02 7.57 8.42
C GLY A 214 -8.65 6.91 9.76
N GLY A 215 -7.59 6.10 9.78
CA GLY A 215 -7.15 5.38 10.96
C GLY A 215 -7.16 6.21 12.24
N ALA A 216 -7.05 5.57 13.38
CA ALA A 216 -7.20 6.00 14.76
C ALA A 216 -7.20 7.55 14.96
N GLY A 217 -8.35 8.14 15.02
CA GLY A 217 -8.50 9.60 15.19
C GLY A 217 -9.50 10.25 14.23
N GLY A 218 -10.32 9.43 13.56
CA GLY A 218 -11.24 9.77 12.49
C GLY A 218 -11.89 11.14 12.55
N VAL A 219 -11.46 12.02 11.67
CA VAL A 219 -12.23 13.18 11.27
C VAL A 219 -13.11 12.76 10.10
N THR A 220 -14.41 12.73 10.35
CA THR A 220 -15.42 12.52 9.33
C THR A 220 -15.54 13.78 8.47
N HIS A 221 -14.93 13.77 7.31
CA HIS A 221 -15.26 14.73 6.27
C HIS A 221 -16.32 14.12 5.35
N VAL A 222 -17.48 14.74 5.28
CA VAL A 222 -18.48 14.42 4.26
C VAL A 222 -17.98 15.00 2.94
N ALA A 223 -17.53 14.15 2.02
CA ALA A 223 -17.27 14.57 0.66
C ALA A 223 -18.61 14.82 -0.05
N VAL A 224 -18.95 16.07 -0.22
CA VAL A 224 -20.09 16.47 -1.05
C VAL A 224 -19.62 16.47 -2.50
N ASN A 225 -20.17 15.58 -3.36
CA ASN A 225 -20.24 15.62 -4.83
C ASN A 225 -19.17 16.47 -5.57
N ALA A 226 -17.92 16.37 -5.19
CA ALA A 226 -16.84 17.02 -5.92
C ALA A 226 -16.28 16.04 -6.95
N HIS A 227 -16.79 16.09 -8.18
CA HIS A 227 -16.17 15.38 -9.30
C HIS A 227 -14.77 15.91 -9.54
N THR A 228 -13.83 15.00 -9.65
CA THR A 228 -12.43 15.29 -9.98
C THR A 228 -12.09 14.70 -11.36
N ASP A 229 -11.00 15.15 -11.95
CA ASP A 229 -10.51 14.62 -13.23
C ASP A 229 -10.03 13.14 -13.16
N CYS A 230 -9.86 12.61 -11.94
CA CYS A 230 -9.48 11.23 -11.70
C CYS A 230 -10.24 10.69 -10.48
N GLU A 231 -11.22 9.83 -10.72
CA GLU A 231 -12.06 9.19 -9.71
C GLU A 231 -12.42 7.75 -10.11
N PRO A 232 -12.82 6.88 -9.18
CA PRO A 232 -13.37 5.57 -9.50
C PRO A 232 -14.56 5.70 -10.44
N ASN A 233 -14.76 4.73 -11.31
CA ASN A 233 -15.94 4.75 -12.18
C ASN A 233 -17.23 4.41 -11.43
N ALA A 234 -18.39 4.61 -12.07
CA ALA A 234 -19.69 4.39 -11.46
C ALA A 234 -19.93 2.91 -11.02
N ASN A 235 -19.26 1.96 -11.65
CA ASN A 235 -19.35 0.55 -11.24
C ASN A 235 -18.65 0.29 -9.92
N VAL A 236 -17.44 0.82 -9.73
CA VAL A 236 -16.69 0.71 -8.49
C VAL A 236 -17.44 1.36 -7.35
N GLU A 237 -17.96 2.57 -7.57
CA GLU A 237 -18.70 3.29 -6.55
C GLU A 237 -20.03 2.58 -6.20
N ALA A 238 -20.76 2.07 -7.19
CA ALA A 238 -21.99 1.30 -6.95
C ALA A 238 -21.69 -0.01 -6.19
N MET A 239 -20.60 -0.71 -6.55
CA MET A 239 -20.19 -1.92 -5.84
C MET A 239 -19.84 -1.59 -4.37
N ARG A 240 -19.05 -0.55 -4.15
CA ARG A 240 -18.68 -0.10 -2.81
C ARG A 240 -19.89 0.25 -1.96
N VAL A 241 -20.82 1.05 -2.49
CA VAL A 241 -22.04 1.47 -1.78
C VAL A 241 -22.97 0.27 -1.52
N GLY A 242 -23.09 -0.64 -2.50
CA GLY A 242 -23.90 -1.84 -2.34
C GLY A 242 -23.34 -2.80 -1.29
N LEU A 243 -22.02 -2.95 -1.22
CA LEU A 243 -21.35 -3.74 -0.18
C LEU A 243 -21.47 -3.09 1.20
N ASP A 244 -21.31 -1.77 1.29
CA ASP A 244 -21.47 -1.00 2.53
C ASP A 244 -22.87 -1.17 3.12
N ALA A 245 -23.92 -1.16 2.27
CA ALA A 245 -25.30 -1.43 2.68
C ALA A 245 -25.52 -2.84 3.26
N MET A 246 -24.60 -3.76 3.01
CA MET A 246 -24.57 -5.11 3.58
C MET A 246 -23.63 -5.22 4.79
N GLY A 247 -23.05 -4.12 5.25
CA GLY A 247 -22.07 -4.09 6.33
C GLY A 247 -20.67 -4.57 5.92
N ILE A 248 -20.37 -4.57 4.62
CA ILE A 248 -19.07 -4.99 4.07
C ILE A 248 -18.28 -3.74 3.69
N GLU A 249 -17.19 -3.43 4.44
CA GLU A 249 -16.31 -2.33 4.12
C GLU A 249 -15.45 -2.68 2.91
N SER A 250 -15.47 -1.83 1.89
CA SER A 250 -14.57 -1.91 0.74
C SER A 250 -14.11 -0.50 0.36
N ARG A 251 -12.99 -0.40 -0.34
CA ARG A 251 -12.42 0.90 -0.73
C ARG A 251 -11.91 0.86 -2.16
N PRO A 252 -12.06 1.96 -2.93
CA PRO A 252 -11.34 2.07 -4.19
C PRO A 252 -9.84 1.87 -3.97
N LEU A 253 -9.12 1.49 -5.03
CA LEU A 253 -7.65 1.48 -5.00
C LEU A 253 -7.10 2.87 -4.64
N TRP A 254 -5.82 2.93 -4.29
CA TRP A 254 -5.19 4.20 -3.93
C TRP A 254 -5.15 5.15 -5.12
N LYS A 255 -5.61 6.39 -4.91
CA LYS A 255 -5.51 7.44 -5.92
C LYS A 255 -4.04 7.68 -6.26
N PRO A 256 -3.66 7.66 -7.56
CA PRO A 256 -2.28 7.85 -7.98
C PRO A 256 -1.67 9.15 -7.45
N MET A 257 -0.40 9.11 -7.04
CA MET A 257 0.28 10.24 -6.40
C MET A 257 0.31 11.49 -7.29
N HIS A 258 0.54 11.35 -8.59
CA HIS A 258 0.52 12.46 -9.55
C HIS A 258 -0.88 13.07 -9.77
N LYS A 259 -1.94 12.40 -9.30
CA LYS A 259 -3.32 12.92 -9.27
C LYS A 259 -3.73 13.49 -7.91
N GLN A 260 -2.85 13.41 -6.91
CA GLN A 260 -3.08 14.11 -5.65
C GLN A 260 -2.86 15.63 -5.84
N PRO A 261 -3.80 16.49 -5.41
CA PRO A 261 -3.70 17.94 -5.62
C PRO A 261 -2.38 18.56 -5.14
N VAL A 262 -1.82 18.01 -4.07
CA VAL A 262 -0.56 18.48 -3.48
C VAL A 262 0.66 18.26 -4.39
N TYR A 263 0.59 17.31 -5.34
CA TYR A 263 1.67 16.95 -6.25
C TYR A 263 1.42 17.36 -7.71
N LYS A 264 0.35 18.13 -7.97
CA LYS A 264 -0.04 18.52 -9.34
C LYS A 264 1.05 19.20 -10.17
N ASP A 265 1.95 19.92 -9.51
CA ASP A 265 3.05 20.65 -10.13
C ASP A 265 4.39 19.88 -10.10
N CYS A 266 4.38 18.64 -9.60
CA CYS A 266 5.56 17.78 -9.58
C CYS A 266 5.75 17.05 -10.91
N PRO A 267 7.00 16.79 -11.35
CA PRO A 267 7.26 15.93 -12.49
C PRO A 267 6.66 14.53 -12.28
N ALA A 268 6.02 14.00 -13.31
CA ALA A 268 5.45 12.66 -13.31
C ALA A 268 5.83 11.91 -14.57
N TYR A 269 6.24 10.65 -14.43
CA TYR A 269 6.62 9.75 -15.51
C TYR A 269 5.64 8.58 -15.47
N VAL A 270 4.63 8.64 -16.32
CA VAL A 270 3.44 7.79 -16.23
C VAL A 270 3.04 7.25 -17.61
N ASN A 271 2.48 6.06 -17.62
CA ASN A 271 1.94 5.41 -18.82
C ASN A 271 0.40 5.23 -18.77
N GLY A 272 -0.27 5.82 -17.78
CA GLY A 272 -1.73 5.75 -17.61
C GLY A 272 -2.23 4.50 -16.86
N VAL A 273 -1.37 3.53 -16.57
CA VAL A 273 -1.78 2.27 -15.91
C VAL A 273 -2.35 2.53 -14.52
N SER A 274 -1.69 3.32 -13.68
CA SER A 274 -2.15 3.60 -12.32
C SER A 274 -3.51 4.32 -12.29
N GLU A 275 -3.75 5.24 -13.24
CA GLU A 275 -5.05 5.90 -13.38
C GLU A 275 -6.13 4.93 -13.85
N SER A 276 -5.82 4.06 -14.83
CA SER A 276 -6.77 3.07 -15.32
C SER A 276 -7.17 2.08 -14.23
N LEU A 277 -6.20 1.61 -13.44
CA LEU A 277 -6.46 0.71 -12.29
C LEU A 277 -7.30 1.39 -11.22
N PHE A 278 -6.99 2.63 -10.86
CA PHE A 278 -7.77 3.40 -9.88
C PHE A 278 -9.24 3.55 -10.27
N LYS A 279 -9.50 3.73 -11.58
CA LYS A 279 -10.88 3.87 -12.09
C LYS A 279 -11.73 2.61 -11.94
N VAL A 280 -11.11 1.43 -11.91
CA VAL A 280 -11.83 0.15 -11.99
C VAL A 280 -11.54 -0.79 -10.82
N GLY A 281 -10.68 -0.40 -9.89
CA GLY A 281 -10.22 -1.30 -8.85
C GLY A 281 -10.85 -1.06 -7.48
N LEU A 282 -10.96 -2.13 -6.70
CA LEU A 282 -11.54 -2.15 -5.37
C LEU A 282 -10.74 -3.06 -4.42
N CYS A 283 -10.48 -2.58 -3.21
CA CYS A 283 -9.91 -3.37 -2.12
C CYS A 283 -11.03 -4.08 -1.36
N LEU A 284 -10.83 -5.36 -1.08
CA LEU A 284 -11.74 -6.21 -0.32
C LEU A 284 -11.22 -6.45 1.11
N PRO A 285 -12.10 -6.81 2.07
CA PRO A 285 -11.69 -7.15 3.41
C PRO A 285 -10.64 -8.28 3.43
N SER A 286 -9.57 -8.08 4.19
CA SER A 286 -8.40 -8.99 4.21
C SER A 286 -7.77 -9.10 5.60
N GLY A 287 -8.43 -8.61 6.63
CA GLY A 287 -7.89 -8.59 7.99
C GLY A 287 -7.76 -9.97 8.64
N PRO A 288 -6.96 -10.12 9.70
CA PRO A 288 -6.69 -11.42 10.35
C PRO A 288 -7.93 -12.03 11.05
N TYR A 289 -9.02 -11.29 11.18
CA TYR A 289 -10.28 -11.77 11.75
C TYR A 289 -11.34 -12.10 10.71
N VAL A 290 -11.06 -11.92 9.42
CA VAL A 290 -11.98 -12.27 8.33
C VAL A 290 -11.99 -13.78 8.18
N THR A 291 -13.14 -14.41 8.45
CA THR A 291 -13.31 -15.86 8.36
C THR A 291 -13.66 -16.31 6.94
N ASP A 292 -13.53 -17.61 6.66
CA ASP A 292 -13.96 -18.21 5.38
C ASP A 292 -15.42 -17.89 5.09
N ARG A 293 -16.29 -17.95 6.10
CA ARG A 293 -17.70 -17.60 5.99
C ARG A 293 -17.93 -16.13 5.64
N ASP A 294 -17.09 -15.23 6.16
CA ASP A 294 -17.16 -13.82 5.80
C ASP A 294 -16.78 -13.63 4.33
N ILE A 295 -15.76 -14.34 3.83
CA ILE A 295 -15.38 -14.30 2.42
C ILE A 295 -16.52 -14.83 1.52
N GLU A 296 -17.16 -15.93 1.88
CA GLU A 296 -18.33 -16.43 1.17
C GLU A 296 -19.46 -15.40 1.14
N TYR A 297 -19.71 -14.72 2.25
CA TYR A 297 -20.71 -13.66 2.34
C TYR A 297 -20.35 -12.45 1.46
N ILE A 298 -19.09 -12.01 1.49
CA ILE A 298 -18.57 -10.90 0.66
C ILE A 298 -18.75 -11.23 -0.82
N VAL A 299 -18.30 -12.41 -1.25
CA VAL A 299 -18.42 -12.84 -2.66
C VAL A 299 -19.88 -13.02 -3.06
N GLY A 300 -20.73 -13.52 -2.16
CA GLY A 300 -22.18 -13.56 -2.36
C GLY A 300 -22.76 -12.17 -2.60
N GLY A 301 -22.35 -11.18 -1.83
CA GLY A 301 -22.71 -9.77 -2.00
C GLY A 301 -22.25 -9.22 -3.35
N ILE A 302 -20.99 -9.44 -3.73
CA ILE A 302 -20.46 -9.02 -5.03
C ILE A 302 -21.30 -9.62 -6.18
N ARG A 303 -21.53 -10.94 -6.15
CA ARG A 303 -22.37 -11.63 -7.17
C ARG A 303 -23.78 -11.09 -7.22
N GLY A 304 -24.37 -10.75 -6.06
CA GLY A 304 -25.72 -10.20 -5.95
C GLY A 304 -25.87 -8.80 -6.52
N LEU A 305 -24.78 -8.02 -6.58
CA LEU A 305 -24.76 -6.65 -7.11
C LEU A 305 -24.51 -6.58 -8.62
N ILE A 306 -24.00 -7.63 -9.24
CA ILE A 306 -23.79 -7.67 -10.70
C ILE A 306 -25.14 -7.87 -11.38
N GLU A 307 -25.44 -7.02 -12.37
CA GLU A 307 -26.62 -7.19 -13.25
C GLU A 307 -26.34 -8.35 -14.23
N ARG A 308 -27.33 -9.21 -14.39
CA ARG A 308 -27.27 -10.37 -15.31
C ARG A 308 -27.63 -9.95 -16.72
#